data_6e017a3b2bf31432fd071d56107297f6
#
_entry.id   6e017a3b2bf31432fd071d56107297f6
#
_cell.length_a   1.000
_cell.length_b   1.000
_cell.length_c   1.000
_cell.angle_alpha   90.00
_cell.angle_beta   90.00
_cell.angle_gamma   90.00
#
_symmetry.space_group_name_H-M   'P 1'
#
loop_
_entity.id
_entity.type
_entity.pdbx_description
1 polymer ?
#
loop_
_entity_poly.entity_id
_entity_poly.type
_entity_poly.pdbx_seq_one_letter_code
_entity_poly.pdbx_strand_id
1 'polypeptide(L)'
;MPGEVRMAAILIVDDDREMVSMLRDVLEAAGYSTAMAYSGTEALAAVEREEPDLMITDLRMAGMNGSQLQKQVKRTAPSLPVVIITAFGSIETAVESMRLGAFDYVTKPFSNDELLLVVARALEDSKLRREVVRLRSELAHSFGLDHIIARSPKMLAQLEVLRQVADTSANVLITGESGVGKDLFARALHYQSQMRSGPFVAVNCAAIPENLLESELFGHVKGAFTDARQNKAGLFQAANRGTLFLDEIGELPIALQPKLLRVIEDKRVRPVGATEETPVEVRIVAATNSSLDDAIAAARFRADLYYRIATVTIAIPPLRERAEDIPLLIKYFVARTSSESGRRIPQISDEAMDRLLHYPWPGNIRELQNAIQRALILCRDDRVDRSDLPPKVAGEYRSSVNLEAAVARGMTLEELEHEYIGAILSSVGGNKTEAAALLGIDRKTLYRKLGALDSE
;
A
#
# COMPACT_ATOMS: atom_id res chain seq x y z
N MET A 1 -3.29 29.86 7.14
CA MET A 1 -2.22 30.44 7.97
C MET A 1 -0.97 29.64 7.65
N PRO A 2 0.15 30.22 7.17
CA PRO A 2 1.41 29.50 7.08
C PRO A 2 1.81 29.13 8.50
N GLY A 3 2.13 27.83 8.72
CA GLY A 3 2.45 27.31 10.03
C GLY A 3 3.64 28.04 10.65
N GLU A 4 3.49 28.48 11.90
CA GLU A 4 4.60 28.93 12.73
C GLU A 4 5.67 27.84 12.71
N VAL A 5 6.84 28.16 12.27
CA VAL A 5 8.01 27.27 12.36
C VAL A 5 8.31 27.13 13.85
N ARG A 6 7.83 26.06 14.48
CA ARG A 6 8.16 25.74 15.87
C ARG A 6 9.69 25.64 15.96
N MET A 7 10.31 26.50 16.76
CA MET A 7 11.72 26.42 17.07
C MET A 7 11.98 25.09 17.79
N ALA A 8 13.08 24.40 17.40
CA ALA A 8 13.41 23.13 18.04
C ALA A 8 13.75 23.36 19.52
N ALA A 9 13.14 22.54 20.40
CA ALA A 9 13.31 22.64 21.83
C ALA A 9 14.42 21.68 22.31
N ILE A 10 15.43 22.19 22.96
CA ILE A 10 16.58 21.44 23.47
C ILE A 10 16.59 21.46 24.99
N LEU A 11 16.60 20.27 25.60
CA LEU A 11 16.76 20.11 27.06
C LEU A 11 18.24 20.00 27.39
N ILE A 12 18.73 20.92 28.21
CA ILE A 12 20.11 20.95 28.71
C ILE A 12 20.12 20.42 30.13
N VAL A 13 20.99 19.44 30.40
CA VAL A 13 21.06 18.74 31.71
C VAL A 13 22.52 18.72 32.18
N ASP A 14 22.84 19.49 33.20
CA ASP A 14 24.15 19.50 33.86
C ASP A 14 23.95 20.01 35.30
N ASP A 15 24.64 19.47 36.29
CA ASP A 15 24.63 19.95 37.67
C ASP A 15 25.44 21.23 37.85
N ASP A 16 26.34 21.54 36.89
CA ASP A 16 27.04 22.82 36.81
C ASP A 16 26.17 23.92 36.14
N ARG A 17 25.70 24.86 36.96
CA ARG A 17 24.84 25.97 36.50
C ARG A 17 25.51 26.90 35.53
N GLU A 18 26.84 27.09 35.61
CA GLU A 18 27.60 27.94 34.68
C GLU A 18 27.64 27.30 33.30
N MET A 19 27.85 25.98 33.25
CA MET A 19 27.83 25.19 32.03
C MET A 19 26.43 25.26 31.36
N VAL A 20 25.36 25.03 32.12
CA VAL A 20 23.97 25.13 31.61
C VAL A 20 23.71 26.53 31.03
N SER A 21 24.14 27.59 31.71
CA SER A 21 23.96 28.97 31.22
C SER A 21 24.74 29.24 29.93
N MET A 22 25.98 28.76 29.85
CA MET A 22 26.79 28.89 28.63
C MET A 22 26.17 28.13 27.45
N LEU A 23 25.75 26.88 27.66
CA LEU A 23 25.11 26.06 26.62
C LEU A 23 23.80 26.70 26.14
N ARG A 24 22.98 27.23 27.07
CA ARG A 24 21.76 27.98 26.75
C ARG A 24 22.08 29.15 25.83
N ASP A 25 23.02 29.98 26.23
CA ASP A 25 23.34 31.22 25.47
C ASP A 25 23.84 30.92 24.05
N VAL A 26 24.63 29.84 23.90
CA VAL A 26 25.11 29.39 22.57
C VAL A 26 23.94 28.85 21.72
N LEU A 27 23.06 28.05 22.30
CA LEU A 27 21.95 27.43 21.56
C LEU A 27 20.85 28.46 21.21
N GLU A 28 20.53 29.37 22.14
CA GLU A 28 19.55 30.45 21.88
C GLU A 28 20.06 31.45 20.83
N ALA A 29 21.38 31.78 20.85
CA ALA A 29 21.99 32.54 19.79
C ALA A 29 21.93 31.89 18.40
N ALA A 30 21.89 30.54 18.36
CA ALA A 30 21.73 29.77 17.14
C ALA A 30 20.25 29.59 16.73
N GLY A 31 19.29 30.14 17.49
CA GLY A 31 17.85 30.10 17.17
C GLY A 31 17.10 28.89 17.69
N TYR A 32 17.63 28.18 18.68
CA TYR A 32 16.94 27.08 19.35
C TYR A 32 16.21 27.58 20.62
N SER A 33 15.13 26.89 20.97
CA SER A 33 14.48 27.08 22.28
C SER A 33 15.12 26.13 23.30
N THR A 34 15.36 26.59 24.53
CA THR A 34 16.06 25.79 25.54
C THR A 34 15.22 25.59 26.78
N ALA A 35 15.28 24.38 27.35
CA ALA A 35 14.84 24.04 28.70
C ALA A 35 16.03 23.56 29.53
N MET A 36 16.00 23.78 30.81
CA MET A 36 17.13 23.51 31.71
C MET A 36 16.73 22.54 32.81
N ALA A 37 17.59 21.60 33.14
CA ALA A 37 17.48 20.71 34.29
C ALA A 37 18.85 20.58 34.96
N TYR A 38 18.86 20.57 36.28
CA TYR A 38 20.11 20.53 37.08
C TYR A 38 20.33 19.15 37.74
N SER A 39 19.50 18.18 37.39
CA SER A 39 19.63 16.80 37.83
C SER A 39 18.94 15.83 36.88
N GLY A 40 19.32 14.54 36.92
CA GLY A 40 18.68 13.52 36.11
C GLY A 40 17.17 13.33 36.43
N THR A 41 16.75 13.52 37.67
CA THR A 41 15.34 13.44 38.06
C THR A 41 14.52 14.61 37.53
N GLU A 42 15.08 15.82 37.54
CA GLU A 42 14.47 17.00 36.95
C GLU A 42 14.36 16.87 35.43
N ALA A 43 15.40 16.33 34.80
CA ALA A 43 15.42 16.06 33.37
C ALA A 43 14.32 15.08 32.93
N LEU A 44 14.07 14.00 33.68
CA LEU A 44 12.99 13.06 33.39
C LEU A 44 11.63 13.72 33.44
N ALA A 45 11.36 14.53 34.47
CA ALA A 45 10.13 15.30 34.60
C ALA A 45 9.96 16.32 33.44
N ALA A 46 11.08 16.95 33.01
CA ALA A 46 11.07 17.88 31.88
C ALA A 46 10.78 17.16 30.54
N VAL A 47 11.34 15.96 30.32
CA VAL A 47 11.07 15.15 29.12
C VAL A 47 9.58 14.82 29.00
N GLU A 48 8.91 14.48 30.10
CA GLU A 48 7.48 14.15 30.10
C GLU A 48 6.58 15.39 29.89
N ARG A 49 7.00 16.54 30.42
CA ARG A 49 6.20 17.77 30.37
C ARG A 49 6.37 18.57 29.09
N GLU A 50 7.59 18.66 28.57
CA GLU A 50 7.99 19.62 27.53
C GLU A 50 8.23 18.97 26.16
N GLU A 51 8.33 17.63 26.10
CA GLU A 51 8.58 16.86 24.88
C GLU A 51 9.70 17.47 24.03
N PRO A 52 10.96 17.58 24.54
CA PRO A 52 12.05 18.22 23.83
C PRO A 52 12.40 17.48 22.53
N ASP A 53 13.00 18.19 21.58
CA ASP A 53 13.45 17.65 20.28
C ASP A 53 14.84 17.00 20.38
N LEU A 54 15.63 17.41 21.37
CA LEU A 54 16.99 16.92 21.68
C LEU A 54 17.25 17.08 23.17
N MET A 55 17.97 16.13 23.77
CA MET A 55 18.53 16.26 25.12
C MET A 55 20.06 16.29 25.03
N ILE A 56 20.68 17.29 25.69
CA ILE A 56 22.13 17.37 25.89
C ILE A 56 22.35 17.14 27.39
N THR A 57 23.17 16.16 27.76
CA THR A 57 23.42 15.86 29.16
C THR A 57 24.89 15.69 29.46
N ASP A 58 25.34 16.20 30.62
CA ASP A 58 26.67 15.82 31.12
C ASP A 58 26.69 14.34 31.52
N LEU A 59 27.81 13.70 31.35
CA LEU A 59 28.03 12.30 31.74
C LEU A 59 28.11 12.12 33.26
N ARG A 60 28.73 13.08 33.97
CA ARG A 60 29.02 12.98 35.39
C ARG A 60 28.21 14.02 36.15
N MET A 61 27.09 13.62 36.69
CA MET A 61 26.23 14.43 37.52
C MET A 61 26.03 13.80 38.91
N ALA A 62 25.75 14.60 39.91
CA ALA A 62 25.45 14.11 41.26
C ALA A 62 24.10 13.29 41.24
N GLY A 63 24.12 12.15 41.90
CA GLY A 63 22.96 11.24 41.98
C GLY A 63 22.80 10.38 40.72
N MET A 64 21.93 10.74 39.80
CA MET A 64 21.72 10.03 38.53
C MET A 64 22.68 10.57 37.46
N ASN A 65 23.61 9.75 37.02
CA ASN A 65 24.55 10.13 35.95
C ASN A 65 23.92 10.11 34.57
N GLY A 66 24.60 10.74 33.58
CA GLY A 66 24.05 10.88 32.21
C GLY A 66 23.75 9.54 31.51
N SER A 67 24.56 8.48 31.77
CA SER A 67 24.29 7.14 31.20
C SER A 67 23.03 6.50 31.82
N GLN A 68 22.78 6.69 33.10
CA GLN A 68 21.56 6.19 33.74
C GLN A 68 20.33 6.96 33.27
N LEU A 69 20.46 8.30 33.17
CA LEU A 69 19.43 9.16 32.59
C LEU A 69 19.08 8.73 31.17
N GLN A 70 20.07 8.55 30.32
CA GLN A 70 19.89 8.09 28.96
C GLN A 70 19.12 6.77 28.87
N LYS A 71 19.47 5.77 29.70
CA LYS A 71 18.75 4.49 29.76
C LYS A 71 17.28 4.66 30.12
N GLN A 72 16.95 5.56 31.03
CA GLN A 72 15.56 5.83 31.41
C GLN A 72 14.84 6.58 30.30
N VAL A 73 15.41 7.63 29.75
CA VAL A 73 14.85 8.38 28.62
C VAL A 73 14.58 7.47 27.42
N LYS A 74 15.48 6.53 27.11
CA LYS A 74 15.24 5.57 26.02
C LYS A 74 14.10 4.59 26.27
N ARG A 75 13.64 4.43 27.52
CA ARG A 75 12.45 3.63 27.85
C ARG A 75 11.15 4.44 27.70
N THR A 76 11.16 5.73 28.09
CA THR A 76 9.98 6.60 28.05
C THR A 76 9.84 7.34 26.74
N ALA A 77 10.93 7.82 26.15
CA ALA A 77 11.02 8.54 24.90
C ALA A 77 12.09 7.95 23.96
N PRO A 78 11.87 6.76 23.34
CA PRO A 78 12.87 6.06 22.53
C PRO A 78 13.41 6.85 21.34
N SER A 79 12.59 7.76 20.81
CA SER A 79 12.89 8.60 19.65
C SER A 79 13.69 9.85 19.98
N LEU A 80 13.78 10.26 21.25
CA LEU A 80 14.52 11.45 21.67
C LEU A 80 16.03 11.23 21.49
N PRO A 81 16.72 12.00 20.63
CA PRO A 81 18.16 11.95 20.54
C PRO A 81 18.80 12.50 21.83
N VAL A 82 19.86 11.83 22.27
CA VAL A 82 20.63 12.24 23.45
C VAL A 82 22.07 12.47 23.03
N VAL A 83 22.58 13.67 23.22
CA VAL A 83 23.99 14.02 23.06
C VAL A 83 24.61 14.10 24.45
N ILE A 84 25.74 13.42 24.63
CA ILE A 84 26.44 13.39 25.91
C ILE A 84 27.64 14.32 25.87
N ILE A 85 27.77 15.20 26.88
CA ILE A 85 28.96 16.00 27.08
C ILE A 85 29.81 15.29 28.13
N THR A 86 31.12 15.18 27.91
CA THR A 86 32.01 14.48 28.84
C THR A 86 33.35 15.21 28.99
N ALA A 87 33.90 15.22 30.19
CA ALA A 87 35.26 15.70 30.40
C ALA A 87 36.29 14.70 29.81
N PHE A 88 37.43 15.20 29.46
CA PHE A 88 38.58 14.49 28.87
C PHE A 88 38.84 13.15 29.56
N GLY A 89 38.79 12.01 28.83
CA GLY A 89 39.52 10.84 29.27
C GLY A 89 38.80 9.52 29.41
N SER A 90 38.00 9.07 28.47
CA SER A 90 38.10 7.65 28.05
C SER A 90 37.29 7.42 26.78
N ILE A 91 37.95 6.99 25.75
CA ILE A 91 37.32 6.34 24.56
C ILE A 91 36.35 5.25 25.03
N GLU A 92 36.61 4.60 26.13
CA GLU A 92 35.77 3.56 26.73
C GLU A 92 34.39 4.07 27.17
N THR A 93 34.29 5.24 27.84
CA THR A 93 33.01 5.82 28.28
C THR A 93 32.19 6.39 27.11
N ALA A 94 32.84 6.93 26.10
CA ALA A 94 32.19 7.36 24.88
C ALA A 94 31.62 6.15 24.13
N VAL A 95 32.38 5.08 23.96
CA VAL A 95 31.94 3.83 23.34
C VAL A 95 30.78 3.19 24.13
N GLU A 96 30.83 3.22 25.45
CA GLU A 96 29.72 2.72 26.28
C GLU A 96 28.44 3.55 26.08
N SER A 97 28.55 4.88 26.06
CA SER A 97 27.44 5.78 25.82
C SER A 97 26.80 5.54 24.45
N MET A 98 27.59 5.33 23.40
CA MET A 98 27.10 4.99 22.06
C MET A 98 26.40 3.61 22.05
N ARG A 99 26.94 2.61 22.75
CA ARG A 99 26.28 1.28 22.91
C ARG A 99 24.94 1.38 23.65
N LEU A 100 24.79 2.36 24.54
CA LEU A 100 23.55 2.62 25.26
C LEU A 100 22.56 3.44 24.43
N GLY A 101 22.90 3.81 23.18
CA GLY A 101 22.03 4.48 22.23
C GLY A 101 22.10 6.01 22.29
N ALA A 102 23.23 6.61 22.75
CA ALA A 102 23.46 8.04 22.51
C ALA A 102 23.52 8.30 21.01
N PHE A 103 23.06 9.50 20.62
CA PHE A 103 23.17 9.95 19.23
C PHE A 103 24.62 10.27 18.88
N ASP A 104 25.28 11.04 19.79
CA ASP A 104 26.69 11.42 19.67
C ASP A 104 27.21 11.85 21.05
N TYR A 105 28.50 12.16 21.13
CA TYR A 105 29.13 12.75 22.31
C TYR A 105 30.04 13.92 21.93
N VAL A 106 30.22 14.84 22.88
CA VAL A 106 31.11 16.01 22.75
C VAL A 106 32.06 16.04 23.93
N THR A 107 33.37 16.19 23.68
CA THR A 107 34.40 16.19 24.74
C THR A 107 34.74 17.59 25.18
N LYS A 108 34.74 17.84 26.50
CA LYS A 108 35.22 19.11 27.09
C LYS A 108 36.76 19.16 27.07
N PRO A 109 37.42 20.27 26.61
CA PRO A 109 36.82 21.48 26.06
C PRO A 109 36.39 21.30 24.59
N PHE A 110 35.28 21.88 24.22
CA PHE A 110 34.71 21.87 22.86
C PHE A 110 34.53 23.31 22.33
N SER A 111 34.49 23.45 21.02
CA SER A 111 34.13 24.70 20.38
C SER A 111 32.60 24.82 20.20
N ASN A 112 32.08 26.06 20.13
CA ASN A 112 30.66 26.28 19.83
C ASN A 112 30.27 25.67 18.49
N ASP A 113 31.15 25.73 17.48
CA ASP A 113 30.87 25.17 16.15
C ASP A 113 30.74 23.66 16.17
N GLU A 114 31.60 22.97 16.97
CA GLU A 114 31.53 21.52 17.15
C GLU A 114 30.21 21.12 17.82
N LEU A 115 29.81 21.80 18.89
CA LEU A 115 28.54 21.56 19.56
C LEU A 115 27.35 21.77 18.61
N LEU A 116 27.32 22.92 17.92
CA LEU A 116 26.22 23.26 17.00
C LEU A 116 26.11 22.28 15.82
N LEU A 117 27.24 21.77 15.32
CA LEU A 117 27.24 20.75 14.26
C LEU A 117 26.60 19.45 14.73
N VAL A 118 26.95 18.97 15.95
CA VAL A 118 26.36 17.76 16.53
C VAL A 118 24.87 17.95 16.79
N VAL A 119 24.49 19.11 17.33
CA VAL A 119 23.07 19.46 17.58
C VAL A 119 22.27 19.49 16.29
N ALA A 120 22.76 20.12 15.24
CA ALA A 120 22.09 20.19 13.95
C ALA A 120 21.84 18.80 13.36
N ARG A 121 22.85 17.91 13.38
CA ARG A 121 22.75 16.52 12.91
C ARG A 121 21.73 15.73 13.73
N ALA A 122 21.74 15.88 15.07
CA ALA A 122 20.81 15.17 15.96
C ALA A 122 19.37 15.60 15.73
N LEU A 123 19.12 16.89 15.53
CA LEU A 123 17.79 17.43 15.23
C LEU A 123 17.28 17.00 13.84
N GLU A 124 18.17 16.99 12.83
CA GLU A 124 17.81 16.52 11.49
C GLU A 124 17.41 15.03 11.50
N ASP A 125 18.19 14.14 12.13
CA ASP A 125 17.86 12.73 12.30
C ASP A 125 16.53 12.54 13.05
N SER A 126 16.32 13.29 14.14
CA SER A 126 15.07 13.29 14.89
C SER A 126 13.87 13.71 14.04
N LYS A 127 14.01 14.78 13.27
CA LYS A 127 12.97 15.26 12.35
C LYS A 127 12.62 14.22 11.30
N LEU A 128 13.62 13.60 10.68
CA LEU A 128 13.41 12.52 9.69
C LEU A 128 12.70 11.31 10.32
N ARG A 129 13.11 10.87 11.51
CA ARG A 129 12.46 9.77 12.22
C ARG A 129 11.00 10.07 12.56
N ARG A 130 10.70 11.27 13.06
CA ARG A 130 9.33 11.70 13.35
C ARG A 130 8.47 11.76 12.09
N GLU A 131 9.03 12.27 11.00
CA GLU A 131 8.32 12.31 9.72
C GLU A 131 8.01 10.92 9.20
N VAL A 132 8.94 9.98 9.30
CA VAL A 132 8.70 8.56 8.96
C VAL A 132 7.58 7.96 9.81
N VAL A 133 7.58 8.22 11.13
CA VAL A 133 6.52 7.73 12.04
C VAL A 133 5.17 8.36 11.67
N ARG A 134 5.14 9.68 11.42
CA ARG A 134 3.93 10.42 11.01
C ARG A 134 3.36 9.85 9.70
N LEU A 135 4.20 9.74 8.65
CA LEU A 135 3.79 9.21 7.36
C LEU A 135 3.29 7.76 7.47
N ARG A 136 3.94 6.94 8.28
CA ARG A 136 3.48 5.57 8.55
C ARG A 136 2.15 5.53 9.27
N SER A 137 1.92 6.44 10.23
CA SER A 137 0.63 6.56 10.93
C SER A 137 -0.48 7.02 9.99
N GLU A 138 -0.21 7.96 9.10
CA GLU A 138 -1.15 8.40 8.06
C GLU A 138 -1.48 7.25 7.09
N LEU A 139 -0.48 6.49 6.66
CA LEU A 139 -0.69 5.30 5.83
C LEU A 139 -1.50 4.23 6.58
N ALA A 140 -1.17 3.94 7.84
CA ALA A 140 -1.92 2.99 8.65
C ALA A 140 -3.39 3.43 8.83
N HIS A 141 -3.61 4.73 8.99
CA HIS A 141 -4.96 5.28 9.05
C HIS A 141 -5.69 5.16 7.71
N SER A 142 -5.00 5.43 6.60
CA SER A 142 -5.57 5.36 5.24
C SER A 142 -5.87 3.94 4.76
N PHE A 143 -5.18 2.93 5.28
CA PHE A 143 -5.31 1.53 4.87
C PHE A 143 -5.84 0.61 5.98
N GLY A 144 -6.41 1.18 7.06
CA GLY A 144 -7.08 0.40 8.09
C GLY A 144 -8.31 -0.36 7.57
N LEU A 145 -8.77 -1.36 8.33
CA LEU A 145 -9.96 -2.13 7.99
C LEU A 145 -11.22 -1.26 7.80
N ASP A 146 -11.29 -0.15 8.52
CA ASP A 146 -12.41 0.80 8.47
C ASP A 146 -12.55 1.50 7.11
N HIS A 147 -11.50 1.44 6.28
CA HIS A 147 -11.52 1.97 4.92
C HIS A 147 -11.95 0.96 3.87
N ILE A 148 -12.11 -0.31 4.25
CA ILE A 148 -12.67 -1.33 3.36
C ILE A 148 -14.19 -1.24 3.44
N ILE A 149 -14.81 -0.65 2.42
CA ILE A 149 -16.25 -0.48 2.33
C ILE A 149 -16.89 -1.83 2.05
N ALA A 150 -17.66 -2.32 3.01
CA ALA A 150 -18.36 -3.59 2.90
C ALA A 150 -19.66 -3.56 3.71
N ARG A 151 -20.72 -4.10 3.13
CA ARG A 151 -22.01 -4.36 3.76
C ARG A 151 -22.47 -5.79 3.49
N SER A 152 -22.05 -6.35 2.38
CA SER A 152 -22.45 -7.69 1.97
C SER A 152 -21.93 -8.74 2.96
N PRO A 153 -22.72 -9.75 3.32
CA PRO A 153 -22.31 -10.82 4.25
C PRO A 153 -21.06 -11.57 3.76
N LYS A 154 -20.95 -11.79 2.45
CA LYS A 154 -19.79 -12.47 1.84
C LYS A 154 -18.49 -11.68 2.11
N MET A 155 -18.52 -10.36 1.97
CA MET A 155 -17.36 -9.50 2.16
C MET A 155 -17.02 -9.37 3.64
N LEU A 156 -18.03 -9.23 4.51
CA LEU A 156 -17.85 -9.16 5.96
C LEU A 156 -17.19 -10.44 6.50
N ALA A 157 -17.55 -11.62 5.98
CA ALA A 157 -16.91 -12.87 6.34
C ALA A 157 -15.40 -12.87 6.00
N GLN A 158 -15.01 -12.32 4.82
CA GLN A 158 -13.58 -12.22 4.45
C GLN A 158 -12.82 -11.21 5.32
N LEU A 159 -13.48 -10.12 5.73
CA LEU A 159 -12.89 -9.16 6.67
C LEU A 159 -12.67 -9.76 8.05
N GLU A 160 -13.55 -10.65 8.49
CA GLU A 160 -13.37 -11.34 9.76
C GLU A 160 -12.18 -12.32 9.71
N VAL A 161 -12.02 -13.08 8.62
CA VAL A 161 -10.82 -13.88 8.39
C VAL A 161 -9.56 -13.02 8.39
N LEU A 162 -9.61 -11.85 7.73
CA LEU A 162 -8.48 -10.92 7.71
C LEU A 162 -8.11 -10.47 9.13
N ARG A 163 -9.09 -10.10 9.98
CA ARG A 163 -8.83 -9.70 11.37
C ARG A 163 -8.15 -10.80 12.17
N GLN A 164 -8.65 -12.05 12.06
CA GLN A 164 -8.10 -13.19 12.79
C GLN A 164 -6.65 -13.50 12.39
N VAL A 165 -6.31 -13.31 11.11
CA VAL A 165 -4.99 -13.63 10.57
C VAL A 165 -4.01 -12.47 10.72
N ALA A 166 -4.49 -11.24 10.87
CA ALA A 166 -3.64 -10.05 10.89
C ALA A 166 -2.52 -10.13 11.94
N ASP A 167 -2.85 -10.52 13.17
CA ASP A 167 -1.89 -10.62 14.29
C ASP A 167 -0.97 -11.84 14.24
N THR A 168 -1.12 -12.71 13.24
CA THR A 168 -0.27 -13.89 13.08
C THR A 168 0.87 -13.64 12.10
N SER A 169 1.89 -14.48 12.15
CA SER A 169 2.97 -14.52 11.15
C SER A 169 2.68 -15.40 9.94
N ALA A 170 1.44 -15.93 9.84
CA ALA A 170 1.06 -16.83 8.76
C ALA A 170 1.12 -16.13 7.40
N ASN A 171 1.55 -16.88 6.38
CA ASN A 171 1.45 -16.44 5.00
C ASN A 171 -0.01 -16.43 4.56
N VAL A 172 -0.39 -15.47 3.74
CA VAL A 172 -1.77 -15.29 3.28
C VAL A 172 -1.81 -15.25 1.76
N LEU A 173 -2.69 -16.06 1.18
CA LEU A 173 -3.03 -16.01 -0.23
C LEU A 173 -4.36 -15.27 -0.41
N ILE A 174 -4.37 -14.20 -1.20
CA ILE A 174 -5.57 -13.44 -1.54
C ILE A 174 -5.97 -13.79 -2.96
N THR A 175 -7.15 -14.39 -3.13
CA THR A 175 -7.68 -14.74 -4.45
C THR A 175 -8.86 -13.85 -4.82
N GLY A 176 -9.07 -13.64 -6.11
CA GLY A 176 -10.18 -12.87 -6.63
C GLY A 176 -9.87 -12.20 -7.95
N GLU A 177 -10.91 -11.82 -8.67
CA GLU A 177 -10.80 -11.19 -9.99
C GLU A 177 -9.97 -9.90 -9.97
N SER A 178 -9.53 -9.46 -11.15
CA SER A 178 -8.86 -8.17 -11.27
C SER A 178 -9.79 -7.03 -10.82
N GLY A 179 -9.23 -6.06 -10.08
CA GLY A 179 -9.97 -4.89 -9.62
C GLY A 179 -10.88 -5.07 -8.42
N VAL A 180 -10.89 -6.25 -7.74
CA VAL A 180 -11.71 -6.48 -6.53
C VAL A 180 -11.17 -5.80 -5.27
N GLY A 181 -9.88 -5.38 -5.26
CA GLY A 181 -9.23 -4.71 -4.13
C GLY A 181 -8.21 -5.58 -3.38
N LYS A 182 -7.55 -6.55 -4.02
CA LYS A 182 -6.54 -7.43 -3.40
C LYS A 182 -5.41 -6.64 -2.72
N ASP A 183 -4.92 -5.57 -3.35
CA ASP A 183 -3.88 -4.69 -2.78
C ASP A 183 -4.36 -4.01 -1.48
N LEU A 184 -5.60 -3.55 -1.42
CA LEU A 184 -6.17 -2.95 -0.21
C LEU A 184 -6.21 -3.96 0.96
N PHE A 185 -6.56 -5.21 0.68
CA PHE A 185 -6.53 -6.29 1.68
C PHE A 185 -5.11 -6.59 2.15
N ALA A 186 -4.14 -6.65 1.25
CA ALA A 186 -2.74 -6.88 1.60
C ALA A 186 -2.18 -5.77 2.49
N ARG A 187 -2.50 -4.51 2.19
CA ARG A 187 -2.14 -3.36 3.03
C ARG A 187 -2.84 -3.42 4.39
N ALA A 188 -4.15 -3.71 4.42
CA ALA A 188 -4.89 -3.85 5.67
C ALA A 188 -4.28 -4.95 6.57
N LEU A 189 -3.90 -6.10 6.00
CA LEU A 189 -3.17 -7.16 6.71
C LEU A 189 -1.86 -6.67 7.32
N HIS A 190 -1.08 -5.88 6.59
CA HIS A 190 0.18 -5.33 7.09
C HIS A 190 -0.06 -4.35 8.24
N TYR A 191 -0.91 -3.33 8.03
CA TYR A 191 -1.12 -2.26 9.01
C TYR A 191 -1.87 -2.70 10.26
N GLN A 192 -2.59 -3.83 10.21
CA GLN A 192 -3.22 -4.47 11.37
C GLN A 192 -2.30 -5.49 12.07
N SER A 193 -1.12 -5.77 11.52
CA SER A 193 -0.20 -6.78 12.06
C SER A 193 0.79 -6.22 13.08
N GLN A 194 1.47 -7.12 13.79
CA GLN A 194 2.61 -6.78 14.65
C GLN A 194 3.79 -6.19 13.85
N MET A 195 3.85 -6.45 12.53
CA MET A 195 4.89 -5.92 11.62
C MET A 195 4.53 -4.55 11.01
N ARG A 196 3.45 -3.89 11.48
CA ARG A 196 2.96 -2.58 10.97
C ARG A 196 3.99 -1.45 10.99
N SER A 197 4.97 -1.54 11.87
CA SER A 197 6.09 -0.59 11.95
C SER A 197 7.19 -0.86 10.94
N GLY A 198 7.21 -2.06 10.34
CA GLY A 198 8.16 -2.46 9.31
C GLY A 198 7.77 -1.95 7.91
N PRO A 199 8.57 -2.27 6.90
CA PRO A 199 8.28 -1.90 5.52
C PRO A 199 7.16 -2.79 4.93
N PHE A 200 6.29 -2.18 4.12
CA PHE A 200 5.40 -2.87 3.20
C PHE A 200 5.98 -2.75 1.79
N VAL A 201 6.49 -3.83 1.25
CA VAL A 201 7.10 -3.87 -0.09
C VAL A 201 6.16 -4.64 -1.00
N ALA A 202 5.68 -3.99 -2.06
CA ALA A 202 4.78 -4.60 -3.04
C ALA A 202 5.53 -4.81 -4.36
N VAL A 203 5.33 -5.97 -4.97
CA VAL A 203 5.83 -6.28 -6.30
C VAL A 203 4.75 -7.01 -7.09
N ASN A 204 4.56 -6.59 -8.35
CA ASN A 204 3.70 -7.29 -9.29
C ASN A 204 4.56 -8.18 -10.17
N CYS A 205 4.39 -9.51 -10.05
CA CYS A 205 5.20 -10.50 -10.75
C CYS A 205 4.99 -10.46 -12.28
N ALA A 206 3.82 -10.03 -12.74
CA ALA A 206 3.53 -9.90 -14.17
C ALA A 206 4.12 -8.63 -14.79
N ALA A 207 4.46 -7.61 -13.99
CA ALA A 207 4.93 -6.32 -14.51
C ALA A 207 6.44 -6.27 -14.75
N ILE A 208 7.21 -7.21 -14.19
CA ILE A 208 8.67 -7.24 -14.29
C ILE A 208 9.09 -8.32 -15.29
N PRO A 209 9.94 -8.02 -16.28
CA PRO A 209 10.49 -9.01 -17.17
C PRO A 209 11.17 -10.17 -16.41
N GLU A 210 10.96 -11.41 -16.86
CA GLU A 210 11.44 -12.63 -16.19
C GLU A 210 12.94 -12.59 -15.85
N ASN A 211 13.77 -12.10 -16.76
CA ASN A 211 15.22 -11.98 -16.59
C ASN A 211 15.64 -10.98 -15.51
N LEU A 212 14.77 -10.03 -15.13
CA LEU A 212 15.03 -9.05 -14.07
C LEU A 212 14.39 -9.44 -12.75
N LEU A 213 13.30 -10.20 -12.77
CA LEU A 213 12.50 -10.54 -11.60
C LEU A 213 13.33 -11.27 -10.53
N GLU A 214 14.24 -12.16 -10.93
CA GLU A 214 15.14 -12.83 -10.01
C GLU A 214 16.04 -11.85 -9.27
N SER A 215 16.66 -10.94 -10.00
CA SER A 215 17.55 -9.92 -9.42
C SER A 215 16.79 -8.92 -8.54
N GLU A 216 15.55 -8.56 -8.91
CA GLU A 216 14.70 -7.70 -8.07
C GLU A 216 14.31 -8.39 -6.77
N LEU A 217 13.84 -9.63 -6.81
CA LEU A 217 13.40 -10.35 -5.62
C LEU A 217 14.55 -10.67 -4.65
N PHE A 218 15.64 -11.25 -5.16
CA PHE A 218 16.69 -11.80 -4.32
C PHE A 218 17.94 -10.92 -4.20
N GLY A 219 18.07 -9.91 -5.08
CA GLY A 219 19.28 -9.08 -5.20
C GLY A 219 20.38 -9.76 -6.00
N HIS A 220 21.48 -9.04 -6.23
CA HIS A 220 22.65 -9.56 -6.93
C HIS A 220 23.94 -8.94 -6.41
N VAL A 221 25.03 -9.68 -6.59
CA VAL A 221 26.39 -9.15 -6.35
C VAL A 221 26.97 -8.65 -7.68
N LYS A 222 27.93 -7.74 -7.60
CA LYS A 222 28.66 -7.24 -8.75
C LYS A 222 29.26 -8.39 -9.55
N GLY A 223 29.05 -8.40 -10.88
CA GLY A 223 29.56 -9.42 -11.77
C GLY A 223 28.67 -10.67 -11.90
N ALA A 224 27.51 -10.72 -11.26
CA ALA A 224 26.58 -11.85 -11.36
C ALA A 224 26.04 -12.08 -12.80
N PHE A 225 25.94 -11.01 -13.57
CA PHE A 225 25.58 -11.02 -15.02
C PHE A 225 26.20 -9.80 -15.71
N THR A 226 26.10 -9.72 -17.03
CA THR A 226 26.81 -8.72 -17.89
C THR A 226 26.61 -7.27 -17.43
N ASP A 227 25.44 -6.91 -16.92
CA ASP A 227 25.09 -5.55 -16.48
C ASP A 227 25.15 -5.34 -14.96
N ALA A 228 25.59 -6.33 -14.18
CA ALA A 228 25.73 -6.25 -12.73
C ALA A 228 26.96 -5.42 -12.32
N ARG A 229 26.89 -4.11 -12.47
CA ARG A 229 28.01 -3.18 -12.19
C ARG A 229 28.24 -2.93 -10.69
N GLN A 230 27.21 -3.09 -9.87
CA GLN A 230 27.24 -2.86 -8.42
C GLN A 230 26.44 -3.96 -7.69
N ASN A 231 26.62 -4.07 -6.37
CA ASN A 231 25.73 -4.90 -5.56
C ASN A 231 24.37 -4.24 -5.43
N LYS A 232 23.30 -5.03 -5.53
CA LYS A 232 21.92 -4.57 -5.33
C LYS A 232 21.22 -5.45 -4.30
N ALA A 233 20.68 -4.84 -3.25
CA ALA A 233 19.80 -5.51 -2.31
C ALA A 233 18.48 -5.89 -2.98
N GLY A 234 17.99 -7.11 -2.71
CA GLY A 234 16.71 -7.58 -3.23
C GLY A 234 15.52 -7.13 -2.38
N LEU A 235 14.31 -7.29 -2.95
CA LEU A 235 13.05 -6.93 -2.28
C LEU A 235 12.83 -7.70 -0.97
N PHE A 236 13.32 -8.93 -0.84
CA PHE A 236 13.31 -9.67 0.43
C PHE A 236 14.11 -8.96 1.52
N GLN A 237 15.27 -8.41 1.19
CA GLN A 237 16.08 -7.64 2.14
C GLN A 237 15.40 -6.30 2.47
N ALA A 238 14.82 -5.64 1.46
CA ALA A 238 14.08 -4.40 1.64
C ALA A 238 12.83 -4.58 2.52
N ALA A 239 12.18 -5.76 2.46
CA ALA A 239 11.00 -6.11 3.25
C ALA A 239 11.34 -6.66 4.65
N ASN A 240 12.61 -6.71 5.04
CA ASN A 240 13.03 -7.32 6.30
C ASN A 240 12.31 -6.67 7.50
N ARG A 241 11.81 -7.50 8.42
CA ARG A 241 10.95 -7.15 9.55
C ARG A 241 9.64 -6.45 9.16
N GLY A 242 9.15 -6.77 7.96
CA GLY A 242 7.94 -6.21 7.38
C GLY A 242 7.18 -7.24 6.56
N THR A 243 6.47 -6.77 5.55
CA THR A 243 5.65 -7.60 4.66
C THR A 243 6.09 -7.44 3.22
N LEU A 244 6.29 -8.57 2.53
CA LEU A 244 6.45 -8.62 1.08
C LEU A 244 5.12 -9.05 0.46
N PHE A 245 4.54 -8.19 -0.37
CA PHE A 245 3.33 -8.46 -1.12
C PHE A 245 3.69 -8.85 -2.55
N LEU A 246 3.36 -10.08 -2.92
CA LEU A 246 3.57 -10.66 -4.25
C LEU A 246 2.23 -10.65 -5.01
N ASP A 247 2.01 -9.62 -5.82
CA ASP A 247 0.82 -9.54 -6.66
C ASP A 247 0.99 -10.36 -7.93
N GLU A 248 -0.10 -11.00 -8.39
CA GLU A 248 -0.14 -11.92 -9.53
C GLU A 248 0.91 -13.04 -9.42
N ILE A 249 0.95 -13.71 -8.26
CA ILE A 249 1.93 -14.78 -7.97
C ILE A 249 1.85 -15.95 -8.96
N GLY A 250 0.68 -16.17 -9.59
CA GLY A 250 0.50 -17.17 -10.63
C GLY A 250 1.36 -16.97 -11.88
N GLU A 251 1.84 -15.74 -12.10
CA GLU A 251 2.73 -15.36 -13.20
C GLU A 251 4.22 -15.51 -12.86
N LEU A 252 4.55 -15.98 -11.65
CA LEU A 252 5.94 -16.21 -11.25
C LEU A 252 6.55 -17.35 -12.06
N PRO A 253 7.65 -17.11 -12.78
CA PRO A 253 8.31 -18.15 -13.59
C PRO A 253 8.63 -19.40 -12.78
N ILE A 254 8.37 -20.58 -13.37
CA ILE A 254 8.56 -21.88 -12.72
C ILE A 254 9.98 -22.06 -12.18
N ALA A 255 10.98 -21.48 -12.84
CA ALA A 255 12.39 -21.52 -12.45
C ALA A 255 12.67 -20.76 -11.13
N LEU A 256 11.87 -19.75 -10.80
CA LEU A 256 12.04 -18.93 -9.60
C LEU A 256 11.26 -19.48 -8.39
N GLN A 257 10.26 -20.32 -8.61
CA GLN A 257 9.41 -20.86 -7.54
C GLN A 257 10.20 -21.67 -6.50
N PRO A 258 11.18 -22.54 -6.85
CA PRO A 258 12.00 -23.22 -5.85
C PRO A 258 12.84 -22.28 -5.00
N LYS A 259 13.33 -21.16 -5.59
CA LYS A 259 14.09 -20.15 -4.84
C LYS A 259 13.21 -19.41 -3.85
N LEU A 260 12.00 -19.06 -4.28
CA LEU A 260 11.00 -18.45 -3.41
C LEU A 260 10.62 -19.37 -2.23
N LEU A 261 10.33 -20.65 -2.53
CA LEU A 261 10.01 -21.65 -1.51
C LEU A 261 11.13 -21.73 -0.47
N ARG A 262 12.38 -21.83 -0.91
CA ARG A 262 13.53 -21.88 -0.02
C ARG A 262 13.63 -20.68 0.91
N VAL A 263 13.44 -19.45 0.39
CA VAL A 263 13.46 -18.25 1.24
C VAL A 263 12.34 -18.26 2.28
N ILE A 264 11.15 -18.74 1.90
CA ILE A 264 10.00 -18.83 2.82
C ILE A 264 10.27 -19.84 3.95
N GLU A 265 10.97 -20.95 3.67
CA GLU A 265 11.27 -22.01 4.62
C GLU A 265 12.47 -21.67 5.51
N ASP A 266 13.59 -21.35 4.88
CA ASP A 266 14.89 -21.17 5.56
C ASP A 266 15.01 -19.79 6.22
N LYS A 267 14.12 -18.82 5.87
CA LYS A 267 14.22 -17.43 6.30
C LYS A 267 15.57 -16.80 5.94
N ARG A 268 16.12 -17.19 4.80
CA ARG A 268 17.42 -16.73 4.29
C ARG A 268 17.33 -16.46 2.81
N VAL A 269 17.93 -15.36 2.38
CA VAL A 269 18.01 -14.97 0.97
C VAL A 269 19.45 -15.05 0.48
N ARG A 270 19.63 -15.63 -0.72
CA ARG A 270 20.92 -15.69 -1.40
C ARG A 270 20.84 -14.79 -2.64
N PRO A 271 21.62 -13.69 -2.70
CA PRO A 271 21.69 -12.86 -3.89
C PRO A 271 22.24 -13.64 -5.09
N VAL A 272 21.83 -13.24 -6.30
CA VAL A 272 22.34 -13.85 -7.54
C VAL A 272 23.85 -13.66 -7.64
N GLY A 273 24.58 -14.75 -7.88
CA GLY A 273 26.04 -14.76 -7.93
C GLY A 273 26.74 -14.79 -6.57
N ALA A 274 26.01 -14.72 -5.45
CA ALA A 274 26.61 -14.83 -4.11
C ALA A 274 26.65 -16.28 -3.60
N THR A 275 27.63 -16.57 -2.75
CA THR A 275 27.74 -17.83 -1.99
C THR A 275 27.12 -17.72 -0.61
N GLU A 276 27.08 -16.51 -0.05
CA GLU A 276 26.59 -16.23 1.29
C GLU A 276 25.06 -15.98 1.29
N GLU A 277 24.42 -16.40 2.37
CA GLU A 277 23.01 -16.19 2.62
C GLU A 277 22.82 -15.17 3.75
N THR A 278 21.87 -14.25 3.55
CA THR A 278 21.51 -13.24 4.55
C THR A 278 20.19 -13.63 5.21
N PRO A 279 20.09 -13.64 6.55
CA PRO A 279 18.83 -13.92 7.24
C PRO A 279 17.82 -12.78 6.99
N VAL A 280 16.56 -13.15 6.79
CA VAL A 280 15.43 -12.21 6.58
C VAL A 280 14.22 -12.68 7.36
N GLU A 281 13.55 -11.74 8.02
CA GLU A 281 12.30 -11.97 8.72
C GLU A 281 11.20 -11.22 7.98
N VAL A 282 10.49 -11.92 7.08
CA VAL A 282 9.48 -11.31 6.20
C VAL A 282 8.20 -12.11 6.25
N ARG A 283 7.07 -11.42 6.41
CA ARG A 283 5.74 -11.99 6.20
C ARG A 283 5.39 -11.94 4.72
N ILE A 284 4.94 -13.06 4.16
CA ILE A 284 4.52 -13.12 2.75
C ILE A 284 3.01 -12.99 2.66
N VAL A 285 2.57 -12.06 1.82
CA VAL A 285 1.19 -11.96 1.36
C VAL A 285 1.24 -12.09 -0.16
N ALA A 286 0.57 -13.10 -0.70
CA ALA A 286 0.50 -13.34 -2.14
C ALA A 286 -0.90 -13.05 -2.67
N ALA A 287 -1.03 -12.59 -3.90
CA ALA A 287 -2.32 -12.40 -4.55
C ALA A 287 -2.33 -12.96 -5.97
N THR A 288 -3.49 -13.43 -6.42
CA THR A 288 -3.69 -13.89 -7.79
C THR A 288 -5.13 -13.70 -8.24
N ASN A 289 -5.33 -13.50 -9.53
CA ASN A 289 -6.63 -13.53 -10.20
C ASN A 289 -6.89 -14.84 -10.95
N SER A 290 -5.89 -15.72 -11.05
CA SER A 290 -5.97 -17.00 -11.74
C SER A 290 -6.15 -18.16 -10.75
N SER A 291 -6.68 -19.29 -11.24
CA SER A 291 -6.74 -20.54 -10.51
C SER A 291 -5.34 -21.15 -10.41
N LEU A 292 -4.78 -21.19 -9.18
CA LEU A 292 -3.51 -21.89 -8.96
C LEU A 292 -3.63 -23.40 -9.07
N ASP A 293 -4.81 -23.98 -8.82
CA ASP A 293 -5.06 -25.41 -9.00
C ASP A 293 -4.92 -25.80 -10.49
N ASP A 294 -5.47 -24.99 -11.41
CA ASP A 294 -5.31 -25.19 -12.84
C ASP A 294 -3.84 -24.98 -13.29
N ALA A 295 -3.17 -24.02 -12.68
CA ALA A 295 -1.75 -23.78 -12.94
C ALA A 295 -0.87 -24.96 -12.47
N ILE A 296 -1.20 -25.59 -11.34
CA ILE A 296 -0.54 -26.80 -10.81
C ILE A 296 -0.80 -27.97 -11.76
N ALA A 297 -2.05 -28.19 -12.16
CA ALA A 297 -2.41 -29.25 -13.09
C ALA A 297 -1.68 -29.11 -14.44
N ALA A 298 -1.47 -27.88 -14.89
CA ALA A 298 -0.72 -27.55 -16.12
C ALA A 298 0.81 -27.51 -15.91
N ALA A 299 1.35 -27.89 -14.76
CA ALA A 299 2.77 -27.82 -14.38
C ALA A 299 3.41 -26.42 -14.51
N ARG A 300 2.62 -25.35 -14.46
CA ARG A 300 3.08 -23.95 -14.47
C ARG A 300 3.32 -23.42 -13.05
N PHE A 301 2.75 -24.05 -12.04
CA PHE A 301 2.93 -23.69 -10.64
C PHE A 301 3.22 -24.93 -9.79
N ARG A 302 4.10 -24.80 -8.80
CA ARG A 302 4.50 -25.94 -7.95
C ARG A 302 3.52 -26.09 -6.77
N ALA A 303 3.09 -27.31 -6.53
CA ALA A 303 2.20 -27.64 -5.41
C ALA A 303 2.84 -27.36 -4.03
N ASP A 304 4.14 -27.63 -3.88
CA ASP A 304 4.85 -27.37 -2.61
C ASP A 304 4.86 -25.85 -2.26
N LEU A 305 5.12 -24.99 -3.21
CA LEU A 305 5.05 -23.55 -3.02
C LEU A 305 3.61 -23.11 -2.69
N TYR A 306 2.60 -23.64 -3.39
CA TYR A 306 1.20 -23.33 -3.13
C TYR A 306 0.85 -23.57 -1.66
N TYR A 307 1.12 -24.76 -1.11
CA TYR A 307 0.82 -25.07 0.30
C TYR A 307 1.60 -24.18 1.29
N ARG A 308 2.75 -23.66 0.89
CA ARG A 308 3.54 -22.81 1.76
C ARG A 308 3.07 -21.35 1.79
N ILE A 309 2.54 -20.84 0.68
CA ILE A 309 1.98 -19.48 0.61
C ILE A 309 0.51 -19.41 1.00
N ALA A 310 -0.26 -20.50 0.79
CA ALA A 310 -1.70 -20.59 1.06
C ALA A 310 -2.00 -21.14 2.47
N THR A 311 -1.23 -20.72 3.49
CA THR A 311 -1.51 -21.13 4.88
C THR A 311 -2.91 -20.70 5.29
N VAL A 312 -3.31 -19.48 4.90
CA VAL A 312 -4.69 -18.99 4.98
C VAL A 312 -5.04 -18.37 3.64
N THR A 313 -6.22 -18.68 3.12
CA THR A 313 -6.73 -18.11 1.87
C THR A 313 -7.89 -17.16 2.15
N ILE A 314 -7.81 -15.95 1.58
CA ILE A 314 -8.87 -14.94 1.59
C ILE A 314 -9.40 -14.81 0.17
N ALA A 315 -10.64 -15.22 -0.07
CA ALA A 315 -11.27 -15.17 -1.39
C ALA A 315 -12.18 -13.93 -1.48
N ILE A 316 -11.73 -12.90 -2.19
CA ILE A 316 -12.52 -11.67 -2.35
C ILE A 316 -13.57 -11.88 -3.45
N PRO A 317 -14.88 -11.77 -3.13
CA PRO A 317 -15.94 -11.97 -4.11
C PRO A 317 -15.93 -10.85 -5.17
N PRO A 318 -16.29 -11.15 -6.42
CA PRO A 318 -16.46 -10.14 -7.45
C PRO A 318 -17.63 -9.21 -7.10
N LEU A 319 -17.62 -7.99 -7.66
CA LEU A 319 -18.58 -6.94 -7.28
C LEU A 319 -20.03 -7.33 -7.57
N ARG A 320 -20.29 -8.10 -8.62
CA ARG A 320 -21.63 -8.65 -8.97
C ARG A 320 -22.21 -9.59 -7.91
N GLU A 321 -21.36 -10.18 -7.05
CA GLU A 321 -21.80 -11.05 -5.94
C GLU A 321 -21.96 -10.32 -4.61
N ARG A 322 -21.68 -9.00 -4.61
CA ARG A 322 -21.81 -8.10 -3.45
C ARG A 322 -22.49 -6.79 -3.84
N ALA A 323 -23.61 -6.89 -4.56
CA ALA A 323 -24.35 -5.74 -5.07
C ALA A 323 -24.76 -4.72 -3.97
N GLU A 324 -24.93 -5.20 -2.71
CA GLU A 324 -25.23 -4.35 -1.56
C GLU A 324 -24.11 -3.35 -1.23
N ASP A 325 -22.88 -3.60 -1.68
CA ASP A 325 -21.73 -2.72 -1.46
C ASP A 325 -21.71 -1.57 -2.49
N ILE A 326 -22.32 -1.75 -3.67
CA ILE A 326 -22.25 -0.80 -4.79
C ILE A 326 -22.73 0.61 -4.40
N PRO A 327 -23.89 0.81 -3.73
CA PRO A 327 -24.33 2.15 -3.35
C PRO A 327 -23.34 2.88 -2.42
N LEU A 328 -22.71 2.13 -1.50
CA LEU A 328 -21.72 2.69 -0.58
C LEU A 328 -20.43 3.06 -1.29
N LEU A 329 -19.99 2.22 -2.23
CA LEU A 329 -18.81 2.48 -3.06
C LEU A 329 -19.02 3.70 -3.95
N ILE A 330 -20.20 3.83 -4.57
CA ILE A 330 -20.56 5.02 -5.37
C ILE A 330 -20.46 6.27 -4.51
N LYS A 331 -21.14 6.28 -3.35
CA LYS A 331 -21.11 7.42 -2.43
C LYS A 331 -19.69 7.80 -2.02
N TYR A 332 -18.88 6.83 -1.73
CA TYR A 332 -17.46 7.03 -1.36
C TYR A 332 -16.66 7.65 -2.50
N PHE A 333 -16.75 7.08 -3.72
CA PHE A 333 -15.97 7.59 -4.86
C PHE A 333 -16.42 8.99 -5.29
N VAL A 334 -17.72 9.26 -5.26
CA VAL A 334 -18.25 10.61 -5.54
C VAL A 334 -17.71 11.63 -4.53
N ALA A 335 -17.80 11.33 -3.23
CA ALA A 335 -17.33 12.22 -2.18
C ALA A 335 -15.82 12.47 -2.29
N ARG A 336 -15.04 11.41 -2.50
CA ARG A 336 -13.58 11.47 -2.63
C ARG A 336 -13.15 12.29 -3.84
N THR A 337 -13.67 11.98 -5.03
CA THR A 337 -13.31 12.67 -6.27
C THR A 337 -13.75 14.14 -6.25
N SER A 338 -14.90 14.44 -5.65
CA SER A 338 -15.37 15.81 -5.48
C SER A 338 -14.46 16.61 -4.54
N SER A 339 -14.03 16.01 -3.44
CA SER A 339 -13.08 16.61 -2.50
C SER A 339 -11.72 16.88 -3.16
N GLU A 340 -11.17 15.91 -3.89
CA GLU A 340 -9.90 16.04 -4.61
C GLU A 340 -9.92 17.13 -5.68
N SER A 341 -11.09 17.36 -6.32
CA SER A 341 -11.27 18.39 -7.35
C SER A 341 -11.77 19.74 -6.82
N GLY A 342 -12.04 19.87 -5.52
CA GLY A 342 -12.59 21.09 -4.91
C GLY A 342 -14.01 21.43 -5.41
N ARG A 343 -14.73 20.47 -5.99
CA ARG A 343 -16.09 20.64 -6.53
C ARG A 343 -17.14 20.25 -5.49
N ARG A 344 -18.36 20.77 -5.65
CA ARG A 344 -19.51 20.31 -4.90
C ARG A 344 -19.82 18.85 -5.26
N ILE A 345 -20.35 18.08 -4.29
CA ILE A 345 -20.82 16.72 -4.54
C ILE A 345 -22.04 16.79 -5.44
N PRO A 346 -22.00 16.28 -6.69
CA PRO A 346 -23.13 16.32 -7.59
C PRO A 346 -24.20 15.31 -7.19
N GLN A 347 -25.43 15.55 -7.61
CA GLN A 347 -26.50 14.57 -7.52
C GLN A 347 -26.38 13.56 -8.67
N ILE A 348 -26.65 12.29 -8.38
CA ILE A 348 -26.75 11.25 -9.43
C ILE A 348 -28.22 11.09 -9.76
N SER A 349 -28.58 11.17 -11.05
CA SER A 349 -29.97 10.94 -11.49
C SER A 349 -30.38 9.48 -11.22
N ASP A 350 -31.69 9.25 -11.04
CA ASP A 350 -32.23 7.92 -10.78
C ASP A 350 -31.92 6.95 -11.93
N GLU A 351 -31.91 7.42 -13.18
CA GLU A 351 -31.54 6.63 -14.36
C GLU A 351 -30.07 6.23 -14.34
N ALA A 352 -29.17 7.15 -13.97
CA ALA A 352 -27.76 6.86 -13.85
C ALA A 352 -27.49 5.89 -12.68
N MET A 353 -28.18 6.09 -11.55
CA MET A 353 -28.06 5.21 -10.38
C MET A 353 -28.55 3.79 -10.73
N ASP A 354 -29.68 3.65 -11.40
CA ASP A 354 -30.20 2.35 -11.83
C ASP A 354 -29.19 1.60 -12.70
N ARG A 355 -28.55 2.29 -13.66
CA ARG A 355 -27.51 1.70 -14.50
C ARG A 355 -26.28 1.26 -13.70
N LEU A 356 -25.83 2.08 -12.77
CA LEU A 356 -24.69 1.76 -11.91
C LEU A 356 -24.95 0.54 -11.01
N LEU A 357 -26.20 0.36 -10.55
CA LEU A 357 -26.59 -0.75 -9.68
C LEU A 357 -26.72 -2.08 -10.44
N HIS A 358 -27.20 -2.05 -11.69
CA HIS A 358 -27.52 -3.25 -12.46
C HIS A 358 -26.40 -3.70 -13.43
N TYR A 359 -25.35 -2.90 -13.60
CA TYR A 359 -24.23 -3.28 -14.45
C TYR A 359 -23.38 -4.37 -13.76
N PRO A 360 -22.92 -5.41 -14.47
CA PRO A 360 -22.24 -6.57 -13.87
C PRO A 360 -20.80 -6.32 -13.42
N TRP A 361 -20.22 -5.18 -13.76
CA TRP A 361 -18.87 -4.74 -13.35
C TRP A 361 -17.76 -5.79 -13.58
N PRO A 362 -17.49 -6.20 -14.83
CA PRO A 362 -16.42 -7.18 -15.10
C PRO A 362 -15.03 -6.72 -14.65
N GLY A 363 -14.78 -5.40 -14.61
CA GLY A 363 -13.55 -4.81 -14.03
C GLY A 363 -13.69 -4.45 -12.55
N ASN A 364 -14.75 -4.91 -11.88
CA ASN A 364 -15.00 -4.77 -10.45
C ASN A 364 -14.92 -3.31 -9.94
N ILE A 365 -14.31 -3.09 -8.78
CA ILE A 365 -14.19 -1.77 -8.14
C ILE A 365 -13.37 -0.80 -9.01
N ARG A 366 -12.34 -1.29 -9.71
CA ARG A 366 -11.50 -0.44 -10.58
C ARG A 366 -12.32 0.15 -11.73
N GLU A 367 -13.19 -0.64 -12.35
CA GLU A 367 -14.08 -0.17 -13.40
C GLU A 367 -15.15 0.80 -12.86
N LEU A 368 -15.75 0.48 -11.71
CA LEU A 368 -16.71 1.36 -11.03
C LEU A 368 -16.09 2.71 -10.71
N GLN A 369 -14.90 2.73 -10.11
CA GLN A 369 -14.18 3.96 -9.79
C GLN A 369 -13.91 4.80 -11.03
N ASN A 370 -13.40 4.18 -12.11
CA ASN A 370 -13.14 4.87 -13.37
C ASN A 370 -14.44 5.43 -13.99
N ALA A 371 -15.54 4.67 -13.92
CA ALA A 371 -16.84 5.12 -14.43
C ALA A 371 -17.35 6.34 -13.67
N ILE A 372 -17.28 6.34 -12.33
CA ILE A 372 -17.67 7.47 -11.49
C ILE A 372 -16.77 8.67 -11.76
N GLN A 373 -15.44 8.48 -11.79
CA GLN A 373 -14.49 9.57 -12.06
C GLN A 373 -14.77 10.22 -13.41
N ARG A 374 -14.99 9.44 -14.47
CA ARG A 374 -15.36 9.94 -15.80
C ARG A 374 -16.67 10.73 -15.75
N ALA A 375 -17.71 10.19 -15.12
CA ALA A 375 -19.00 10.83 -15.01
C ALA A 375 -18.90 12.19 -14.29
N LEU A 376 -18.10 12.29 -13.22
CA LEU A 376 -17.86 13.53 -12.48
C LEU A 376 -17.05 14.57 -13.28
N ILE A 377 -16.23 14.15 -14.23
CA ILE A 377 -15.50 15.06 -15.12
C ILE A 377 -16.44 15.63 -16.18
N LEU A 378 -17.35 14.82 -16.71
CA LEU A 378 -18.24 15.17 -17.82
C LEU A 378 -19.55 15.81 -17.37
N CYS A 379 -19.96 15.62 -16.10
CA CYS A 379 -21.22 16.12 -15.58
C CYS A 379 -21.32 17.65 -15.69
N ARG A 380 -22.54 18.14 -15.99
CA ARG A 380 -22.89 19.56 -16.04
C ARG A 380 -23.90 19.85 -14.91
N ASP A 381 -23.94 21.08 -14.47
CA ASP A 381 -24.96 21.59 -13.52
C ASP A 381 -25.02 20.80 -12.19
N ASP A 382 -23.86 20.33 -11.68
CA ASP A 382 -23.75 19.52 -10.46
C ASP A 382 -24.67 18.27 -10.44
N ARG A 383 -24.94 17.70 -11.63
CA ARG A 383 -25.76 16.50 -11.80
C ARG A 383 -25.07 15.52 -12.75
N VAL A 384 -25.02 14.25 -12.34
CA VAL A 384 -24.55 13.13 -13.16
C VAL A 384 -25.76 12.46 -13.79
N ASP A 385 -25.83 12.50 -15.08
CA ASP A 385 -26.89 11.84 -15.87
C ASP A 385 -26.37 10.57 -16.55
N ARG A 386 -27.29 9.76 -17.08
CA ARG A 386 -26.96 8.53 -17.80
C ARG A 386 -25.95 8.74 -18.94
N SER A 387 -26.05 9.85 -19.67
CA SER A 387 -25.16 10.22 -20.78
C SER A 387 -23.69 10.46 -20.33
N ASP A 388 -23.45 10.76 -19.06
CA ASP A 388 -22.13 11.01 -18.53
C ASP A 388 -21.38 9.69 -18.19
N LEU A 389 -22.14 8.60 -18.05
CA LEU A 389 -21.60 7.28 -17.80
C LEU A 389 -20.85 6.74 -19.04
N PRO A 390 -19.90 5.81 -18.87
CA PRO A 390 -19.31 5.10 -19.99
C PRO A 390 -20.39 4.41 -20.84
N PRO A 391 -20.31 4.41 -22.19
CA PRO A 391 -21.34 3.84 -23.07
C PRO A 391 -21.76 2.42 -22.74
N LYS A 392 -20.81 1.59 -22.25
CA LYS A 392 -21.09 0.22 -21.79
C LYS A 392 -22.02 0.20 -20.57
N VAL A 393 -21.79 1.09 -19.62
CA VAL A 393 -22.58 1.22 -18.39
C VAL A 393 -23.92 1.90 -18.67
N ALA A 394 -23.91 2.94 -19.51
CA ALA A 394 -25.12 3.64 -19.96
C ALA A 394 -26.07 2.73 -20.75
N GLY A 395 -25.62 1.57 -21.20
CA GLY A 395 -26.42 0.66 -22.02
C GLY A 395 -26.56 1.13 -23.46
N GLU A 396 -25.67 2.00 -23.93
CA GLU A 396 -25.61 2.48 -25.31
C GLU A 396 -24.80 1.54 -26.21
N TYR A 397 -24.41 0.37 -25.66
CA TYR A 397 -23.72 -0.62 -26.49
C TYR A 397 -24.70 -1.12 -27.54
N ARG A 398 -24.53 -0.71 -28.77
CA ARG A 398 -25.03 -1.46 -29.92
C ARG A 398 -24.47 -2.88 -29.73
N SER A 399 -25.37 -3.85 -29.65
CA SER A 399 -25.01 -5.26 -29.56
C SER A 399 -24.06 -5.58 -30.73
N SER A 400 -22.74 -5.45 -30.48
CA SER A 400 -21.81 -6.16 -31.30
C SER A 400 -22.10 -7.62 -30.98
N VAL A 401 -22.59 -8.36 -31.92
CA VAL A 401 -22.76 -9.82 -31.83
C VAL A 401 -21.44 -10.33 -31.31
N ASN A 402 -21.44 -10.81 -30.05
CA ASN A 402 -20.20 -11.30 -29.42
C ASN A 402 -19.92 -12.67 -30.03
N LEU A 403 -19.15 -12.68 -31.12
CA LEU A 403 -18.76 -13.87 -31.84
C LEU A 403 -18.08 -14.89 -30.95
N GLU A 404 -17.29 -14.44 -29.95
CA GLU A 404 -16.65 -15.34 -28.98
C GLU A 404 -17.69 -16.03 -28.07
N ALA A 405 -18.69 -15.31 -27.61
CA ALA A 405 -19.80 -15.88 -26.83
C ALA A 405 -20.69 -16.80 -27.68
N ALA A 406 -20.91 -16.45 -28.94
CA ALA A 406 -21.65 -17.29 -29.89
C ALA A 406 -20.92 -18.62 -30.14
N VAL A 407 -19.61 -18.58 -30.33
CA VAL A 407 -18.76 -19.77 -30.50
C VAL A 407 -18.74 -20.61 -29.21
N ALA A 408 -18.62 -19.99 -28.02
CA ALA A 408 -18.63 -20.69 -26.75
C ALA A 408 -19.97 -21.39 -26.44
N ARG A 409 -21.10 -20.83 -26.94
CA ARG A 409 -22.44 -21.43 -26.83
C ARG A 409 -22.74 -22.46 -27.91
N GLY A 410 -21.85 -22.65 -28.89
CA GLY A 410 -22.07 -23.56 -30.02
C GLY A 410 -23.22 -23.12 -30.93
N MET A 411 -23.48 -21.82 -31.03
CA MET A 411 -24.56 -21.29 -31.85
C MET A 411 -24.35 -21.61 -33.33
N THR A 412 -25.42 -21.97 -34.02
CA THR A 412 -25.44 -22.14 -35.46
C THR A 412 -25.42 -20.78 -36.17
N LEU A 413 -25.09 -20.75 -37.46
CA LEU A 413 -25.13 -19.53 -38.27
C LEU A 413 -26.56 -18.96 -38.33
N GLU A 414 -27.58 -19.80 -38.32
CA GLU A 414 -28.98 -19.43 -38.35
C GLU A 414 -29.41 -18.74 -37.04
N GLU A 415 -29.04 -19.28 -35.88
CA GLU A 415 -29.26 -18.65 -34.59
C GLU A 415 -28.54 -17.30 -34.47
N LEU A 416 -27.30 -17.20 -34.95
CA LEU A 416 -26.51 -15.98 -34.93
C LEU A 416 -27.16 -14.90 -35.85
N GLU A 417 -27.64 -15.32 -37.03
CA GLU A 417 -28.35 -14.46 -37.98
C GLU A 417 -29.65 -13.94 -37.35
N HIS A 418 -30.40 -14.77 -36.66
CA HIS A 418 -31.64 -14.40 -35.98
C HIS A 418 -31.38 -13.39 -34.85
N GLU A 419 -30.38 -13.60 -34.00
CA GLU A 419 -30.00 -12.63 -32.96
C GLU A 419 -29.57 -11.29 -33.58
N TYR A 420 -28.83 -11.31 -34.69
CA TYR A 420 -28.37 -10.10 -35.37
C TYR A 420 -29.56 -9.32 -35.99
N ILE A 421 -30.50 -10.00 -36.66
CA ILE A 421 -31.72 -9.41 -37.22
C ILE A 421 -32.57 -8.80 -36.09
N GLY A 422 -32.76 -9.48 -34.98
CA GLY A 422 -33.49 -9.00 -33.82
C GLY A 422 -32.86 -7.74 -33.19
N ALA A 423 -31.53 -7.71 -33.08
CA ALA A 423 -30.80 -6.56 -32.59
C ALA A 423 -30.91 -5.34 -33.48
N ILE A 424 -30.82 -5.51 -34.79
CA ILE A 424 -31.00 -4.42 -35.77
C ILE A 424 -32.45 -3.91 -35.77
N LEU A 425 -33.45 -4.77 -35.73
CA LEU A 425 -34.85 -4.38 -35.62
C LEU A 425 -35.12 -3.56 -34.34
N SER A 426 -34.58 -3.98 -33.23
CA SER A 426 -34.68 -3.25 -31.96
C SER A 426 -34.01 -1.88 -32.03
N SER A 427 -32.84 -1.78 -32.70
CA SER A 427 -32.10 -0.52 -32.83
C SER A 427 -32.81 0.55 -33.68
N VAL A 428 -33.69 0.13 -34.60
CA VAL A 428 -34.51 1.03 -35.47
C VAL A 428 -35.96 1.12 -35.03
N GLY A 429 -36.25 0.76 -33.76
CA GLY A 429 -37.62 0.88 -33.21
C GLY A 429 -38.68 0.04 -33.95
N GLY A 430 -38.29 -1.09 -34.55
CA GLY A 430 -39.18 -1.98 -35.28
C GLY A 430 -39.42 -1.59 -36.75
N ASN A 431 -38.75 -0.56 -37.26
CA ASN A 431 -38.87 -0.12 -38.65
C ASN A 431 -38.22 -1.13 -39.60
N LYS A 432 -39.03 -2.03 -40.17
CA LYS A 432 -38.58 -3.12 -41.06
C LYS A 432 -37.93 -2.62 -42.37
N THR A 433 -38.26 -1.40 -42.82
CA THR A 433 -37.65 -0.84 -44.04
C THR A 433 -36.25 -0.38 -43.80
N GLU A 434 -36.02 0.28 -42.68
CA GLU A 434 -34.73 0.78 -42.25
C GLU A 434 -33.84 -0.39 -41.81
N ALA A 435 -34.41 -1.39 -41.13
CA ALA A 435 -33.71 -2.62 -40.75
C ALA A 435 -33.19 -3.38 -41.97
N ALA A 436 -34.00 -3.55 -43.02
CA ALA A 436 -33.60 -4.21 -44.27
C ALA A 436 -32.43 -3.48 -44.93
N ALA A 437 -32.47 -2.14 -44.97
CA ALA A 437 -31.38 -1.32 -45.53
C ALA A 437 -30.09 -1.46 -44.73
N LEU A 438 -30.14 -1.48 -43.39
CA LEU A 438 -28.98 -1.66 -42.52
C LEU A 438 -28.39 -3.09 -42.61
N LEU A 439 -29.25 -4.09 -42.80
CA LEU A 439 -28.83 -5.50 -42.97
C LEU A 439 -28.28 -5.79 -44.36
N GLY A 440 -28.44 -4.86 -45.33
CA GLY A 440 -28.01 -5.08 -46.72
C GLY A 440 -28.84 -6.13 -47.47
N ILE A 441 -30.10 -6.38 -47.04
CA ILE A 441 -31.03 -7.34 -47.65
C ILE A 441 -32.32 -6.66 -48.10
N ASP A 442 -33.02 -7.30 -49.05
CA ASP A 442 -34.33 -6.81 -49.45
C ASP A 442 -35.43 -7.10 -48.41
N ARG A 443 -36.49 -6.29 -48.41
CA ARG A 443 -37.62 -6.40 -47.46
C ARG A 443 -38.26 -7.78 -47.47
N LYS A 444 -38.34 -8.43 -48.62
CA LYS A 444 -38.99 -9.73 -48.77
C LYS A 444 -38.15 -10.81 -48.10
N THR A 445 -36.84 -10.72 -48.20
CA THR A 445 -35.88 -11.59 -47.51
C THR A 445 -35.94 -11.39 -45.98
N LEU A 446 -36.03 -10.14 -45.50
CA LEU A 446 -36.23 -9.86 -44.08
C LEU A 446 -37.53 -10.46 -43.54
N TYR A 447 -38.67 -10.28 -44.27
CA TYR A 447 -39.95 -10.87 -43.88
C TYR A 447 -39.90 -12.41 -43.86
N ARG A 448 -39.25 -13.04 -44.82
CA ARG A 448 -39.09 -14.50 -44.85
C ARG A 448 -38.28 -15.02 -43.63
N LYS A 449 -37.25 -14.30 -43.25
CA LYS A 449 -36.43 -14.66 -42.08
C LYS A 449 -37.14 -14.37 -40.76
N LEU A 450 -37.99 -13.35 -40.69
CA LEU A 450 -38.81 -13.09 -39.50
C LEU A 450 -40.01 -14.06 -39.40
N GLY A 451 -40.59 -14.46 -40.51
CA GLY A 451 -41.71 -15.43 -40.54
C GLY A 451 -41.30 -16.85 -40.16
N ALA A 452 -40.02 -17.17 -40.16
CA ALA A 452 -39.48 -18.40 -39.58
C ALA A 452 -39.44 -18.35 -38.04
N LEU A 453 -39.48 -17.15 -37.43
CA LEU A 453 -39.53 -16.94 -35.98
C LEU A 453 -40.92 -17.11 -35.37
N ASP A 454 -42.01 -16.89 -36.15
CA ASP A 454 -43.38 -17.01 -35.65
C ASP A 454 -43.96 -18.44 -35.81
N SER A 455 -43.14 -19.42 -36.24
CA SER A 455 -43.55 -20.79 -36.54
C SER A 455 -42.93 -21.88 -35.65
N GLU A 456 -42.18 -21.51 -34.62
CA GLU A 456 -41.78 -22.36 -33.49
C GLU A 456 -42.39 -21.81 -32.18
#